data_77952611fca590fac30a3ee5e5cea2f5
#
_entry.id   77952611fca590fac30a3ee5e5cea2f5
#
_cell.length_a   1.000
_cell.length_b   1.000
_cell.length_c   1.000
_cell.angle_alpha   90.00
_cell.angle_beta   90.00
_cell.angle_gamma   90.00
#
_symmetry.space_group_name_H-M   'P 1'
#
loop_
_entity.id
_entity.type
_entity.pdbx_description
1 polymer ?
#
loop_
_entity_poly.entity_id
_entity_poly.type
_entity_poly.pdbx_seq_one_letter_code
_entity_poly.pdbx_strand_id
1 'polypeptide(L)'
;LQQNSLSAAPLISVSDLSWGTANKTILKSISLELKAGQFIGLLGPNGAGKSSLLRCLYRYLKPQQGAVLLSGEDIWKISADEYAKQVAVVLQESPSQFNLSLFDVVSLGLTPHKRLFSGTSVKDKQRIYQAIKQVGLSHHSEQAFDSLSGGEKQRALIARSIVQQPKLLIMDEPTSHLDVKYQIQIMELAKSLDVTVLASFHDLNLAASLCDELLVIDEGRLICQGQPKAVLTEQLLSDVFGVCATVSAHPQSNNDKYIPHITYFYGYQTQEYHRD
;
A
#
# COMPACT_ATOMS: atom_id res chain seq x y z
N LEU A 1 29.39 21.39 -16.49
CA LEU A 1 29.53 20.03 -15.94
C LEU A 1 28.11 19.56 -15.55
N GLN A 2 27.45 18.86 -16.47
CA GLN A 2 26.17 18.19 -16.22
C GLN A 2 26.45 17.02 -15.27
N GLN A 3 25.95 17.11 -14.05
CA GLN A 3 25.86 15.97 -13.16
C GLN A 3 24.74 15.07 -13.71
N ASN A 4 25.12 13.99 -14.40
CA ASN A 4 24.27 12.84 -14.63
C ASN A 4 23.93 12.24 -13.26
N SER A 5 22.76 12.59 -12.71
CA SER A 5 22.14 11.80 -11.65
C SER A 5 21.75 10.46 -12.29
N LEU A 6 22.58 9.44 -12.11
CA LEU A 6 22.18 8.04 -12.34
C LEU A 6 20.94 7.79 -11.49
N SER A 7 19.76 7.85 -12.11
CA SER A 7 18.51 7.47 -11.48
C SER A 7 18.69 6.02 -11.00
N ALA A 8 18.60 5.80 -9.69
CA ALA A 8 18.63 4.46 -9.14
C ALA A 8 17.56 3.61 -9.84
N ALA A 9 17.91 2.39 -10.21
CA ALA A 9 16.97 1.48 -10.87
C ALA A 9 15.70 1.30 -10.00
N PRO A 10 14.52 1.26 -10.62
CA PRO A 10 13.27 1.13 -9.87
C PRO A 10 13.22 -0.21 -9.13
N LEU A 11 12.59 -0.21 -7.95
CA LEU A 11 12.35 -1.43 -7.17
C LEU A 11 11.30 -2.29 -7.87
N ILE A 12 10.21 -1.68 -8.34
CA ILE A 12 9.17 -2.31 -9.14
C ILE A 12 9.07 -1.59 -10.47
N SER A 13 9.02 -2.36 -11.56
CA SER A 13 8.65 -1.88 -12.89
C SER A 13 7.49 -2.70 -13.42
N VAL A 14 6.47 -2.02 -13.89
CA VAL A 14 5.30 -2.62 -14.54
C VAL A 14 5.24 -2.13 -15.96
N SER A 15 5.12 -3.04 -16.93
CA SER A 15 5.03 -2.72 -18.36
C SER A 15 3.79 -3.33 -18.98
N ASP A 16 2.91 -2.50 -19.53
CA ASP A 16 1.70 -2.87 -20.29
C ASP A 16 0.81 -3.92 -19.63
N LEU A 17 0.73 -3.87 -18.28
CA LEU A 17 0.01 -4.85 -17.50
C LEU A 17 -1.49 -4.77 -17.78
N SER A 18 -2.05 -5.88 -18.26
CA SER A 18 -3.49 -6.06 -18.44
C SER A 18 -3.98 -7.32 -17.74
N TRP A 19 -5.14 -7.18 -17.08
CA TRP A 19 -5.80 -8.28 -16.39
C TRP A 19 -7.32 -8.10 -16.39
N GLY A 20 -8.02 -9.21 -16.44
CA GLY A 20 -9.48 -9.21 -16.35
C GLY A 20 -10.05 -10.59 -16.07
N THR A 21 -11.36 -10.63 -15.88
CA THR A 21 -12.16 -11.87 -15.84
C THR A 21 -12.57 -12.27 -17.25
N ALA A 22 -13.22 -13.44 -17.39
CA ALA A 22 -13.71 -13.91 -18.69
C ALA A 22 -14.61 -12.89 -19.44
N ASN A 23 -15.32 -12.03 -18.68
CA ASN A 23 -16.34 -11.12 -19.22
C ASN A 23 -15.94 -9.64 -19.17
N LYS A 24 -14.83 -9.27 -18.48
CA LYS A 24 -14.48 -7.87 -18.29
C LYS A 24 -12.98 -7.67 -18.09
N THR A 25 -12.39 -6.82 -18.92
CA THR A 25 -11.02 -6.31 -18.67
C THR A 25 -11.08 -5.29 -17.54
N ILE A 26 -10.30 -5.52 -16.47
CA ILE A 26 -10.27 -4.69 -15.27
C ILE A 26 -9.07 -3.77 -15.29
N LEU A 27 -7.89 -4.27 -15.67
CA LEU A 27 -6.66 -3.48 -15.83
C LEU A 27 -6.30 -3.43 -17.31
N LYS A 28 -5.98 -2.24 -17.81
CA LYS A 28 -5.84 -1.96 -19.24
C LYS A 28 -4.48 -1.27 -19.49
N SER A 29 -3.46 -2.04 -19.85
CA SER A 29 -2.13 -1.57 -20.26
C SER A 29 -1.50 -0.60 -19.26
N ILE A 30 -1.43 -0.99 -17.98
CA ILE A 30 -0.82 -0.19 -16.93
C ILE A 30 0.70 -0.31 -17.01
N SER A 31 1.38 0.84 -17.07
CA SER A 31 2.84 0.94 -16.97
C SER A 31 3.20 1.95 -15.87
N LEU A 32 4.05 1.55 -14.92
CA LEU A 32 4.49 2.38 -13.80
C LEU A 32 5.82 1.91 -13.23
N GLU A 33 6.48 2.78 -12.47
CA GLU A 33 7.70 2.47 -11.75
C GLU A 33 7.59 2.92 -10.30
N LEU A 34 8.09 2.10 -9.36
CA LEU A 34 8.19 2.44 -7.94
C LEU A 34 9.67 2.46 -7.54
N LYS A 35 10.12 3.56 -6.96
CA LYS A 35 11.49 3.71 -6.47
C LYS A 35 11.63 3.14 -5.05
N ALA A 36 12.81 2.62 -4.74
CA ALA A 36 13.10 2.12 -3.41
C ALA A 36 13.04 3.23 -2.34
N GLY A 37 12.55 2.88 -1.15
CA GLY A 37 12.48 3.79 0.01
C GLY A 37 11.36 4.81 -0.04
N GLN A 38 10.49 4.80 -1.06
CA GLN A 38 9.36 5.73 -1.16
C GLN A 38 8.11 5.20 -0.45
N PHE A 39 7.30 6.12 0.04
CA PHE A 39 5.93 5.87 0.48
C PHE A 39 4.96 6.30 -0.62
N ILE A 40 4.36 5.32 -1.32
CA ILE A 40 3.56 5.54 -2.51
C ILE A 40 2.08 5.31 -2.21
N GLY A 41 1.24 6.27 -2.60
CA GLY A 41 -0.21 6.19 -2.47
C GLY A 41 -0.88 5.77 -3.79
N LEU A 42 -1.74 4.76 -3.74
CA LEU A 42 -2.58 4.34 -4.85
C LEU A 42 -3.99 4.88 -4.66
N LEU A 43 -4.41 5.76 -5.53
CA LEU A 43 -5.69 6.47 -5.49
C LEU A 43 -6.58 6.07 -6.67
N GLY A 44 -7.87 6.33 -6.55
CA GLY A 44 -8.86 6.14 -7.59
C GLY A 44 -10.23 5.81 -7.02
N PRO A 45 -11.31 5.98 -7.78
CA PRO A 45 -12.67 5.65 -7.34
C PRO A 45 -12.84 4.15 -7.03
N ASN A 46 -13.98 3.83 -6.41
CA ASN A 46 -14.33 2.44 -6.18
C ASN A 46 -14.53 1.72 -7.53
N GLY A 47 -13.97 0.53 -7.65
CA GLY A 47 -14.02 -0.23 -8.90
C GLY A 47 -12.98 0.18 -9.96
N ALA A 48 -12.14 1.19 -9.72
CA ALA A 48 -11.09 1.62 -10.65
C ALA A 48 -10.01 0.57 -10.95
N GLY A 49 -9.91 -0.50 -10.13
CA GLY A 49 -8.94 -1.57 -10.32
C GLY A 49 -7.77 -1.58 -9.32
N LYS A 50 -7.79 -0.74 -8.27
CA LYS A 50 -6.71 -0.63 -7.26
C LYS A 50 -6.32 -1.98 -6.68
N SER A 51 -7.25 -2.68 -6.05
CA SER A 51 -6.97 -4.00 -5.43
C SER A 51 -6.55 -5.04 -6.47
N SER A 52 -7.06 -4.98 -7.71
CA SER A 52 -6.63 -5.88 -8.79
C SER A 52 -5.18 -5.63 -9.18
N LEU A 53 -4.75 -4.36 -9.27
CA LEU A 53 -3.34 -4.03 -9.50
C LEU A 53 -2.46 -4.54 -8.35
N LEU A 54 -2.82 -4.25 -7.10
CA LEU A 54 -2.06 -4.74 -5.94
C LEU A 54 -1.96 -6.27 -5.96
N ARG A 55 -3.07 -6.97 -6.27
CA ARG A 55 -3.09 -8.44 -6.40
C ARG A 55 -2.18 -8.98 -7.50
N CYS A 56 -2.02 -8.25 -8.60
CA CYS A 56 -1.02 -8.60 -9.62
C CYS A 56 0.40 -8.40 -9.08
N LEU A 57 0.65 -7.31 -8.35
CA LEU A 57 1.97 -7.01 -7.80
C LEU A 57 2.40 -8.01 -6.72
N TYR A 58 1.50 -8.53 -5.88
CA TYR A 58 1.86 -9.56 -4.91
C TYR A 58 1.60 -11.01 -5.36
N ARG A 59 1.46 -11.23 -6.69
CA ARG A 59 1.35 -12.55 -7.33
C ARG A 59 0.10 -13.36 -6.97
N TYR A 60 -0.95 -12.72 -6.48
CA TYR A 60 -2.25 -13.39 -6.29
C TYR A 60 -2.99 -13.56 -7.62
N LEU A 61 -2.87 -12.56 -8.51
CA LEU A 61 -3.42 -12.59 -9.87
C LEU A 61 -2.27 -12.56 -10.88
N LYS A 62 -2.30 -13.48 -11.84
CA LYS A 62 -1.34 -13.48 -12.94
C LYS A 62 -1.84 -12.58 -14.05
N PRO A 63 -1.10 -11.55 -14.50
CA PRO A 63 -1.45 -10.73 -15.64
C PRO A 63 -1.66 -11.58 -16.90
N GLN A 64 -2.61 -11.17 -17.74
CA GLN A 64 -2.84 -11.79 -19.05
C GLN A 64 -1.86 -11.24 -20.09
N GLN A 65 -1.43 -9.97 -19.92
CA GLN A 65 -0.44 -9.30 -20.76
C GLN A 65 0.46 -8.44 -19.90
N GLY A 66 1.62 -8.10 -20.44
CA GLY A 66 2.61 -7.28 -19.76
C GLY A 66 3.47 -8.06 -18.76
N ALA A 67 4.29 -7.33 -18.03
CA ALA A 67 5.23 -7.89 -17.06
C ALA A 67 5.33 -7.03 -15.80
N VAL A 68 5.66 -7.66 -14.69
CA VAL A 68 6.03 -7.01 -13.43
C VAL A 68 7.43 -7.47 -13.06
N LEU A 69 8.35 -6.53 -12.87
CA LEU A 69 9.72 -6.80 -12.46
C LEU A 69 9.94 -6.28 -11.04
N LEU A 70 10.60 -7.09 -10.22
CA LEU A 70 11.13 -6.70 -8.90
C LEU A 70 12.66 -6.63 -9.02
N SER A 71 13.23 -5.43 -8.85
CA SER A 71 14.68 -5.20 -9.03
C SER A 71 15.22 -5.72 -10.36
N GLY A 72 14.43 -5.59 -11.44
CA GLY A 72 14.78 -6.02 -12.80
C GLY A 72 14.48 -7.48 -13.12
N GLU A 73 14.04 -8.30 -12.18
CA GLU A 73 13.68 -9.70 -12.40
C GLU A 73 12.16 -9.89 -12.45
N ASP A 74 11.67 -10.64 -13.44
CA ASP A 74 10.25 -10.97 -13.58
C ASP A 74 9.76 -11.73 -12.33
N ILE A 75 8.77 -11.15 -11.64
CA ILE A 75 8.25 -11.72 -10.40
C ILE A 75 7.75 -13.16 -10.55
N TRP A 76 7.31 -13.58 -11.73
CA TRP A 76 6.84 -14.94 -11.98
C TRP A 76 7.97 -15.95 -12.21
N LYS A 77 9.22 -15.47 -12.41
CA LYS A 77 10.42 -16.31 -12.50
C LYS A 77 11.12 -16.50 -11.14
N ILE A 78 10.90 -15.57 -10.19
CA ILE A 78 11.41 -15.68 -8.82
C ILE A 78 10.65 -16.83 -8.11
N SER A 79 11.34 -17.66 -7.32
CA SER A 79 10.67 -18.69 -6.51
C SER A 79 9.69 -18.04 -5.50
N ALA A 80 8.67 -18.78 -5.06
CA ALA A 80 7.67 -18.25 -4.12
C ALA A 80 8.31 -17.80 -2.80
N ASP A 81 9.25 -18.58 -2.28
CA ASP A 81 9.95 -18.28 -1.02
C ASP A 81 10.83 -17.03 -1.15
N GLU A 82 11.57 -16.89 -2.25
CA GLU A 82 12.43 -15.71 -2.48
C GLU A 82 11.60 -14.44 -2.72
N TYR A 83 10.45 -14.56 -3.39
CA TYR A 83 9.54 -13.43 -3.54
C TYR A 83 8.92 -13.04 -2.20
N ALA A 84 8.47 -14.01 -1.41
CA ALA A 84 7.90 -13.77 -0.10
C ALA A 84 8.89 -13.19 0.94
N LYS A 85 10.21 -13.34 0.74
CA LYS A 85 11.21 -12.64 1.54
C LYS A 85 11.31 -11.16 1.20
N GLN A 86 10.93 -10.76 -0.01
CA GLN A 86 11.11 -9.40 -0.51
C GLN A 86 9.83 -8.56 -0.51
N VAL A 87 8.67 -9.20 -0.55
CA VAL A 87 7.36 -8.53 -0.61
C VAL A 87 6.46 -9.01 0.52
N ALA A 88 6.06 -8.09 1.39
CA ALA A 88 5.05 -8.34 2.44
C ALA A 88 3.73 -7.69 2.04
N VAL A 89 2.63 -8.27 2.53
CA VAL A 89 1.27 -7.78 2.23
C VAL A 89 0.46 -7.67 3.51
N VAL A 90 -0.19 -6.52 3.69
CA VAL A 90 -1.20 -6.28 4.70
C VAL A 90 -2.53 -6.06 3.99
N LEU A 91 -3.47 -6.98 4.17
CA LEU A 91 -4.80 -6.93 3.56
C LEU A 91 -5.81 -6.30 4.51
N GLN A 92 -6.90 -5.79 3.94
CA GLN A 92 -8.02 -5.20 4.67
C GLN A 92 -8.68 -6.21 5.62
N GLU A 93 -8.89 -7.44 5.17
CA GLU A 93 -9.49 -8.51 5.95
C GLU A 93 -8.45 -9.56 6.29
N SER A 94 -8.29 -9.82 7.58
CA SER A 94 -7.64 -11.05 8.04
C SER A 94 -8.75 -12.04 8.33
N PRO A 95 -8.76 -13.22 7.69
CA PRO A 95 -9.72 -14.24 8.06
C PRO A 95 -9.58 -14.50 9.57
N SER A 96 -10.71 -14.40 10.29
CA SER A 96 -10.83 -14.84 11.66
C SER A 96 -10.57 -16.34 11.66
N GLN A 97 -9.36 -16.76 11.92
CA GLN A 97 -9.02 -18.16 11.96
C GLN A 97 -7.99 -18.41 13.02
N PHE A 98 -8.34 -19.39 13.83
CA PHE A 98 -7.50 -20.05 14.81
C PHE A 98 -7.32 -19.24 16.11
N ASN A 99 -7.35 -19.95 17.23
CA ASN A 99 -6.94 -19.47 18.55
C ASN A 99 -5.43 -19.15 18.59
N LEU A 100 -4.96 -18.30 17.67
CA LEU A 100 -3.57 -17.85 17.63
C LEU A 100 -3.40 -16.64 18.54
N SER A 101 -2.32 -16.64 19.31
CA SER A 101 -1.90 -15.45 20.04
C SER A 101 -1.36 -14.38 19.08
N LEU A 102 -1.27 -13.13 19.54
CA LEU A 102 -0.57 -12.07 18.81
C LEU A 102 0.85 -12.51 18.44
N PHE A 103 1.58 -13.13 19.37
CA PHE A 103 2.92 -13.66 19.13
C PHE A 103 2.93 -14.64 17.97
N ASP A 104 1.98 -15.59 17.91
CA ASP A 104 1.89 -16.56 16.83
C ASP A 104 1.64 -15.90 15.48
N VAL A 105 0.70 -14.96 15.40
CA VAL A 105 0.40 -14.22 14.16
C VAL A 105 1.63 -13.45 13.67
N VAL A 106 2.34 -12.78 14.56
CA VAL A 106 3.57 -12.04 14.19
C VAL A 106 4.69 -13.01 13.77
N SER A 107 4.76 -14.19 14.41
CA SER A 107 5.75 -15.24 14.08
C SER A 107 5.61 -15.76 12.64
N LEU A 108 4.41 -15.70 12.05
CA LEU A 108 4.17 -16.07 10.65
C LEU A 108 5.01 -15.25 9.67
N GLY A 109 5.45 -14.04 10.05
CA GLY A 109 6.40 -13.24 9.27
C GLY A 109 7.75 -13.91 9.03
N LEU A 110 8.11 -14.89 9.84
CA LEU A 110 9.35 -15.66 9.65
C LEU A 110 9.21 -16.80 8.64
N THR A 111 7.99 -17.16 8.23
CA THR A 111 7.73 -18.31 7.36
C THR A 111 8.62 -18.35 6.11
N PRO A 112 8.81 -17.24 5.36
CA PRO A 112 9.65 -17.26 4.16
C PRO A 112 11.15 -17.52 4.45
N HIS A 113 11.57 -17.30 5.69
CA HIS A 113 12.98 -17.43 6.11
C HIS A 113 13.28 -18.78 6.77
N LYS A 114 12.25 -19.60 7.01
CA LYS A 114 12.39 -20.86 7.73
C LYS A 114 12.28 -22.07 6.80
N ARG A 115 13.02 -23.11 7.14
CA ARG A 115 12.82 -24.43 6.54
C ARG A 115 11.61 -25.09 7.19
N LEU A 116 10.92 -25.94 6.44
CA LEU A 116 9.85 -26.79 6.96
C LEU A 116 10.33 -27.51 8.24
N PHE A 117 9.51 -27.46 9.29
CA PHE A 117 9.78 -28.06 10.60
C PHE A 117 10.93 -27.43 11.42
N SER A 118 11.47 -26.28 11.06
CA SER A 118 12.41 -25.56 11.92
C SER A 118 11.66 -24.85 13.05
N GLY A 119 12.05 -25.15 14.31
CA GLY A 119 11.50 -24.47 15.49
C GLY A 119 11.84 -22.98 15.54
N THR A 120 11.23 -22.24 16.47
CA THR A 120 11.51 -20.82 16.69
C THR A 120 12.75 -20.69 17.58
N SER A 121 13.83 -20.13 17.05
CA SER A 121 15.08 -19.90 17.77
C SER A 121 14.95 -18.74 18.79
N VAL A 122 15.90 -18.61 19.69
CA VAL A 122 15.97 -17.47 20.63
C VAL A 122 16.05 -16.13 19.89
N LYS A 123 16.82 -16.06 18.80
CA LYS A 123 16.91 -14.86 17.94
C LYS A 123 15.58 -14.52 17.27
N ASP A 124 14.84 -15.54 16.81
CA ASP A 124 13.51 -15.34 16.23
C ASP A 124 12.54 -14.75 17.24
N LYS A 125 12.51 -15.31 18.47
CA LYS A 125 11.67 -14.78 19.55
C LYS A 125 12.00 -13.33 19.87
N GLN A 126 13.28 -12.98 19.98
CA GLN A 126 13.71 -11.59 20.19
C GLN A 126 13.21 -10.67 19.07
N ARG A 127 13.33 -11.09 17.81
CA ARG A 127 12.87 -10.32 16.65
C ARG A 127 11.36 -10.12 16.66
N ILE A 128 10.58 -11.17 17.01
CA ILE A 128 9.12 -11.07 17.15
C ILE A 128 8.76 -10.08 18.25
N TYR A 129 9.33 -10.21 19.46
CA TYR A 129 9.03 -9.29 20.56
C TYR A 129 9.44 -7.85 20.26
N GLN A 130 10.55 -7.63 19.55
CA GLN A 130 10.96 -6.30 19.08
C GLN A 130 9.93 -5.69 18.12
N ALA A 131 9.43 -6.46 17.15
CA ALA A 131 8.40 -6.01 16.23
C ALA A 131 7.08 -5.70 16.96
N ILE A 132 6.65 -6.55 17.90
CA ILE A 132 5.46 -6.31 18.74
C ILE A 132 5.63 -5.03 19.57
N LYS A 133 6.82 -4.79 20.12
CA LYS A 133 7.13 -3.57 20.86
C LYS A 133 7.10 -2.33 19.96
N GLN A 134 7.64 -2.41 18.75
CA GLN A 134 7.68 -1.30 17.80
C GLN A 134 6.28 -0.81 17.41
N VAL A 135 5.31 -1.71 17.36
CA VAL A 135 3.90 -1.37 17.08
C VAL A 135 3.08 -1.06 18.34
N GLY A 136 3.71 -1.00 19.51
CA GLY A 136 3.05 -0.64 20.78
C GLY A 136 2.12 -1.71 21.37
N LEU A 137 2.37 -3.00 21.08
CA LEU A 137 1.51 -4.11 21.51
C LEU A 137 2.18 -5.06 22.53
N SER A 138 3.22 -4.62 23.25
CA SER A 138 3.99 -5.50 24.16
C SER A 138 3.15 -6.20 25.21
N HIS A 139 2.10 -5.55 25.73
CA HIS A 139 1.23 -6.11 26.77
C HIS A 139 0.20 -7.14 26.25
N HIS A 140 0.08 -7.27 24.94
CA HIS A 140 -0.89 -8.13 24.26
C HIS A 140 -0.24 -9.38 23.63
N SER A 141 1.05 -9.64 23.86
CA SER A 141 1.81 -10.69 23.16
C SER A 141 1.16 -12.07 23.19
N GLU A 142 0.62 -12.47 24.35
CA GLU A 142 -0.01 -13.76 24.58
C GLU A 142 -1.54 -13.72 24.40
N GLN A 143 -2.09 -12.55 24.10
CA GLN A 143 -3.53 -12.39 23.93
C GLN A 143 -3.97 -13.02 22.60
N ALA A 144 -5.18 -13.62 22.59
CA ALA A 144 -5.77 -14.14 21.38
C ALA A 144 -5.96 -13.02 20.34
N PHE A 145 -5.46 -13.22 19.13
CA PHE A 145 -5.51 -12.23 18.05
C PHE A 145 -6.94 -11.75 17.74
N ASP A 146 -7.91 -12.68 17.81
CA ASP A 146 -9.32 -12.37 17.52
C ASP A 146 -9.95 -11.44 18.56
N SER A 147 -9.42 -11.40 19.79
CA SER A 147 -9.90 -10.50 20.85
C SER A 147 -9.33 -9.08 20.79
N LEU A 148 -8.38 -8.81 19.88
CA LEU A 148 -7.81 -7.49 19.66
C LEU A 148 -8.82 -6.59 18.92
N SER A 149 -8.78 -5.28 19.21
CA SER A 149 -9.51 -4.28 18.43
C SER A 149 -9.00 -4.21 16.98
N GLY A 150 -9.80 -3.64 16.06
CA GLY A 150 -9.42 -3.50 14.65
C GLY A 150 -8.07 -2.81 14.45
N GLY A 151 -7.82 -1.71 15.18
CA GLY A 151 -6.53 -1.00 15.13
C GLY A 151 -5.36 -1.81 15.69
N GLU A 152 -5.57 -2.61 16.74
CA GLU A 152 -4.55 -3.53 17.27
C GLU A 152 -4.26 -4.67 16.30
N LYS A 153 -5.29 -5.25 15.69
CA LYS A 153 -5.13 -6.26 14.64
C LYS A 153 -4.29 -5.73 13.48
N GLN A 154 -4.58 -4.51 13.03
CA GLN A 154 -3.84 -3.91 11.94
C GLN A 154 -2.37 -3.66 12.31
N ARG A 155 -2.09 -3.15 13.52
CA ARG A 155 -0.72 -3.01 14.01
C ARG A 155 -0.01 -4.37 14.13
N ALA A 156 -0.71 -5.42 14.54
CA ALA A 156 -0.16 -6.77 14.58
C ALA A 156 0.26 -7.29 13.19
N LEU A 157 -0.55 -7.01 12.15
CA LEU A 157 -0.21 -7.37 10.77
C LEU A 157 1.00 -6.58 10.25
N ILE A 158 1.14 -5.32 10.66
CA ILE A 158 2.36 -4.55 10.38
C ILE A 158 3.56 -5.15 11.12
N ALA A 159 3.42 -5.56 12.40
CA ALA A 159 4.49 -6.25 13.14
C ALA A 159 4.92 -7.55 12.44
N ARG A 160 3.97 -8.32 11.90
CA ARG A 160 4.26 -9.49 11.07
C ARG A 160 5.12 -9.12 9.85
N SER A 161 4.78 -8.02 9.17
CA SER A 161 5.54 -7.52 8.02
C SER A 161 6.95 -7.06 8.42
N ILE A 162 7.11 -6.40 9.58
CA ILE A 162 8.43 -6.01 10.13
C ILE A 162 9.31 -7.24 10.35
N VAL A 163 8.74 -8.31 10.92
CA VAL A 163 9.45 -9.58 11.13
C VAL A 163 9.88 -10.21 9.80
N GLN A 164 9.12 -10.04 8.75
CA GLN A 164 9.45 -10.55 7.40
C GLN A 164 10.62 -9.81 6.76
N GLN A 165 10.89 -8.53 7.13
CA GLN A 165 11.95 -7.65 6.57
C GLN A 165 11.87 -7.53 5.03
N PRO A 166 10.74 -7.12 4.49
CA PRO A 166 10.57 -7.00 3.05
C PRO A 166 11.31 -5.77 2.50
N LYS A 167 11.52 -5.74 1.18
CA LYS A 167 11.90 -4.53 0.44
C LYS A 167 10.68 -3.68 0.06
N LEU A 168 9.53 -4.34 -0.11
CA LEU A 168 8.25 -3.72 -0.47
C LEU A 168 7.16 -4.21 0.47
N LEU A 169 6.46 -3.28 1.10
CA LEU A 169 5.23 -3.50 1.85
C LEU A 169 4.04 -3.03 1.02
N ILE A 170 3.15 -3.92 0.65
CA ILE A 170 1.89 -3.61 -0.03
C ILE A 170 0.77 -3.61 1.00
N MET A 171 -0.04 -2.54 1.02
CA MET A 171 -1.17 -2.39 1.94
C MET A 171 -2.44 -2.11 1.13
N ASP A 172 -3.40 -3.03 1.17
CA ASP A 172 -4.68 -2.85 0.47
C ASP A 172 -5.73 -2.38 1.48
N GLU A 173 -6.11 -1.10 1.39
CA GLU A 173 -7.06 -0.41 2.26
C GLU A 173 -6.79 -0.60 3.77
N PRO A 174 -5.56 -0.34 4.24
CA PRO A 174 -5.14 -0.71 5.60
C PRO A 174 -5.87 0.05 6.70
N THR A 175 -6.61 1.08 6.34
CA THR A 175 -7.31 1.98 7.29
C THR A 175 -8.83 1.88 7.23
N SER A 176 -9.37 0.98 6.40
CA SER A 176 -10.83 0.76 6.30
C SER A 176 -11.43 0.37 7.65
N HIS A 177 -12.58 0.94 7.95
CA HIS A 177 -13.34 0.68 9.19
C HIS A 177 -12.64 1.09 10.50
N LEU A 178 -11.59 1.91 10.43
CA LEU A 178 -10.91 2.45 11.59
C LEU A 178 -11.27 3.92 11.82
N ASP A 179 -11.31 4.33 13.09
CA ASP A 179 -11.44 5.74 13.44
C ASP A 179 -10.24 6.55 12.95
N VAL A 180 -10.45 7.82 12.62
CA VAL A 180 -9.44 8.73 12.06
C VAL A 180 -8.11 8.71 12.84
N LYS A 181 -8.16 8.67 14.17
CA LYS A 181 -6.98 8.54 15.02
C LYS A 181 -6.13 7.32 14.67
N TYR A 182 -6.78 6.16 14.54
CA TYR A 182 -6.08 4.90 14.25
C TYR A 182 -5.61 4.84 12.79
N GLN A 183 -6.37 5.43 11.86
CA GLN A 183 -5.94 5.58 10.47
C GLN A 183 -4.59 6.31 10.38
N ILE A 184 -4.50 7.49 11.02
CA ILE A 184 -3.27 8.29 11.07
C ILE A 184 -2.14 7.48 11.69
N GLN A 185 -2.35 6.90 12.88
CA GLN A 185 -1.32 6.13 13.60
C GLN A 185 -0.77 4.96 12.78
N ILE A 186 -1.62 4.22 12.08
CA ILE A 186 -1.22 3.08 11.25
C ILE A 186 -0.39 3.54 10.06
N MET A 187 -0.79 4.61 9.40
CA MET A 187 -0.07 5.11 8.24
C MET A 187 1.26 5.78 8.61
N GLU A 188 1.31 6.51 9.74
CA GLU A 188 2.56 7.04 10.30
C GLU A 188 3.52 5.91 10.71
N LEU A 189 2.98 4.86 11.34
CA LEU A 189 3.77 3.66 11.65
C LEU A 189 4.34 3.04 10.38
N ALA A 190 3.53 2.83 9.34
CA ALA A 190 4.00 2.29 8.07
C ALA A 190 5.07 3.19 7.42
N LYS A 191 4.90 4.51 7.48
CA LYS A 191 5.88 5.49 6.98
C LYS A 191 7.19 5.49 7.78
N SER A 192 7.14 5.18 9.07
CA SER A 192 8.34 5.09 9.92
C SER A 192 9.19 3.86 9.66
N LEU A 193 8.72 2.92 8.84
CA LEU A 193 9.48 1.74 8.45
C LEU A 193 10.49 2.11 7.35
N ASP A 194 11.69 1.58 7.46
CA ASP A 194 12.74 1.76 6.43
C ASP A 194 12.54 0.76 5.27
N VAL A 195 11.35 0.83 4.64
CA VAL A 195 10.96 -0.01 3.51
C VAL A 195 10.19 0.80 2.47
N THR A 196 10.13 0.32 1.25
CA THR A 196 9.21 0.88 0.25
C THR A 196 7.79 0.47 0.60
N VAL A 197 6.86 1.43 0.63
CA VAL A 197 5.45 1.17 0.91
C VAL A 197 4.60 1.55 -0.29
N LEU A 198 3.71 0.67 -0.71
CA LEU A 198 2.64 0.95 -1.65
C LEU A 198 1.30 0.69 -0.96
N ALA A 199 0.55 1.73 -0.68
CA ALA A 199 -0.73 1.63 0.03
C ALA A 199 -1.87 2.24 -0.79
N SER A 200 -3.03 1.55 -0.83
CA SER A 200 -4.25 2.15 -1.36
C SER A 200 -4.92 3.03 -0.30
N PHE A 201 -5.43 4.19 -0.75
CA PHE A 201 -6.08 5.18 0.11
C PHE A 201 -7.48 5.52 -0.39
N HIS A 202 -8.37 5.81 0.56
CA HIS A 202 -9.65 6.46 0.32
C HIS A 202 -9.61 7.95 0.68
N ASP A 203 -8.85 8.34 1.70
CA ASP A 203 -8.68 9.72 2.11
C ASP A 203 -7.55 10.39 1.35
N LEU A 204 -7.90 11.36 0.48
CA LEU A 204 -6.96 12.08 -0.36
C LEU A 204 -6.08 13.03 0.46
N ASN A 205 -6.58 13.62 1.56
CA ASN A 205 -5.78 14.49 2.43
C ASN A 205 -4.75 13.69 3.21
N LEU A 206 -5.11 12.49 3.67
CA LEU A 206 -4.17 11.60 4.33
C LEU A 206 -3.07 11.16 3.35
N ALA A 207 -3.43 10.79 2.12
CA ALA A 207 -2.47 10.44 1.07
C ALA A 207 -1.55 11.63 0.72
N ALA A 208 -2.11 12.85 0.57
CA ALA A 208 -1.35 14.06 0.29
C ALA A 208 -0.29 14.38 1.35
N SER A 209 -0.61 14.12 2.62
CA SER A 209 0.26 14.42 3.76
C SER A 209 1.41 13.42 3.92
N LEU A 210 1.15 12.15 3.60
CA LEU A 210 2.07 11.05 3.92
C LEU A 210 2.89 10.58 2.73
N CYS A 211 2.32 10.58 1.52
CA CYS A 211 2.98 9.97 0.37
C CYS A 211 4.04 10.88 -0.24
N ASP A 212 5.12 10.26 -0.70
CA ASP A 212 6.16 10.91 -1.50
C ASP A 212 5.74 10.97 -2.96
N GLU A 213 4.95 9.98 -3.39
CA GLU A 213 4.43 9.84 -4.74
C GLU A 213 3.00 9.27 -4.74
N LEU A 214 2.18 9.67 -5.69
CA LEU A 214 0.82 9.19 -5.88
C LEU A 214 0.67 8.56 -7.27
N LEU A 215 -0.07 7.47 -7.31
CA LEU A 215 -0.56 6.80 -8.51
C LEU A 215 -2.08 6.97 -8.53
N VAL A 216 -2.63 7.47 -9.61
CA VAL A 216 -4.08 7.59 -9.78
C VAL A 216 -4.54 6.63 -10.86
N ILE A 217 -5.48 5.75 -10.49
CA ILE A 217 -6.09 4.80 -11.42
C ILE A 217 -7.57 5.14 -11.58
N ASP A 218 -8.03 5.15 -12.82
CA ASP A 218 -9.45 5.18 -13.15
C ASP A 218 -9.75 4.24 -14.32
N GLU A 219 -10.91 3.57 -14.27
CA GLU A 219 -11.40 2.62 -15.29
C GLU A 219 -10.35 1.59 -15.75
N GLY A 220 -9.48 1.17 -14.83
CA GLY A 220 -8.42 0.21 -15.08
C GLY A 220 -7.18 0.78 -15.78
N ARG A 221 -7.04 2.09 -15.91
CA ARG A 221 -5.89 2.78 -16.51
C ARG A 221 -5.16 3.61 -15.47
N LEU A 222 -3.84 3.73 -15.62
CA LEU A 222 -3.07 4.73 -14.88
C LEU A 222 -3.32 6.10 -15.53
N ILE A 223 -3.90 7.02 -14.78
CA ILE A 223 -4.21 8.38 -15.24
C ILE A 223 -2.98 9.27 -15.08
N CYS A 224 -2.34 9.23 -13.92
CA CYS A 224 -1.11 9.97 -13.64
C CYS A 224 -0.30 9.34 -12.51
N GLN A 225 0.99 9.69 -12.48
CA GLN A 225 1.94 9.34 -11.42
C GLN A 225 2.81 10.55 -11.13
N GLY A 226 3.05 10.87 -9.87
CA GLY A 226 3.91 11.98 -9.47
C GLY A 226 3.75 12.39 -8.01
N GLN A 227 4.43 13.47 -7.64
CA GLN A 227 4.33 14.05 -6.31
C GLN A 227 2.89 14.55 -6.03
N PRO A 228 2.43 14.52 -4.76
CA PRO A 228 1.08 14.93 -4.40
C PRO A 228 0.69 16.31 -4.94
N LYS A 229 1.61 17.30 -4.91
CA LYS A 229 1.40 18.65 -5.43
C LYS A 229 1.09 18.68 -6.93
N ALA A 230 1.71 17.82 -7.71
CA ALA A 230 1.53 17.76 -9.14
C ALA A 230 0.28 16.96 -9.55
N VAL A 231 -0.08 15.96 -8.74
CA VAL A 231 -1.17 15.03 -9.02
C VAL A 231 -2.52 15.58 -8.54
N LEU A 232 -2.59 16.08 -7.30
CA LEU A 232 -3.85 16.50 -6.69
C LEU A 232 -4.22 17.93 -7.15
N THR A 233 -4.87 18.02 -8.30
CA THR A 233 -5.41 19.27 -8.87
C THR A 233 -6.94 19.25 -8.82
N GLU A 234 -7.57 20.44 -8.81
CA GLU A 234 -9.02 20.58 -8.85
C GLU A 234 -9.63 19.89 -10.08
N GLN A 235 -8.93 19.97 -11.22
CA GLN A 235 -9.34 19.30 -12.46
C GLN A 235 -9.35 17.76 -12.29
N LEU A 236 -8.27 17.17 -11.73
CA LEU A 236 -8.22 15.72 -11.48
C LEU A 236 -9.33 15.27 -10.52
N LEU A 237 -9.59 16.07 -9.47
CA LEU A 237 -10.63 15.77 -8.49
C LEU A 237 -12.03 15.76 -9.12
N SER A 238 -12.28 16.69 -10.04
CA SER A 238 -13.53 16.73 -10.82
C SER A 238 -13.62 15.54 -11.79
N ASP A 239 -12.58 15.32 -12.61
CA ASP A 239 -12.64 14.37 -13.73
C ASP A 239 -12.64 12.91 -13.26
N VAL A 240 -11.84 12.60 -12.25
CA VAL A 240 -11.62 11.21 -11.79
C VAL A 240 -12.52 10.86 -10.61
N PHE A 241 -12.67 11.77 -9.64
CA PHE A 241 -13.42 11.49 -8.43
C PHE A 241 -14.85 12.05 -8.46
N GLY A 242 -15.19 12.87 -9.45
CA GLY A 242 -16.53 13.46 -9.59
C GLY A 242 -16.89 14.42 -8.47
N VAL A 243 -15.93 15.11 -7.86
CA VAL A 243 -16.13 15.99 -6.72
C VAL A 243 -15.69 17.43 -7.05
N CYS A 244 -16.45 18.39 -6.55
CA CYS A 244 -16.03 19.80 -6.57
C CYS A 244 -15.22 20.09 -5.31
N ALA A 245 -13.99 20.57 -5.50
CA ALA A 245 -13.10 20.88 -4.40
C ALA A 245 -12.14 22.00 -4.77
N THR A 246 -11.58 22.69 -3.76
CA THR A 246 -10.40 23.52 -3.91
C THR A 246 -9.19 22.83 -3.33
N VAL A 247 -8.02 23.10 -3.93
CA VAL A 247 -6.74 22.61 -3.45
C VAL A 247 -5.90 23.79 -2.99
N SER A 248 -5.61 23.85 -1.70
CA SER A 248 -4.83 24.89 -1.04
C SER A 248 -3.61 24.29 -0.34
N ALA A 249 -2.75 25.15 0.23
CA ALA A 249 -1.67 24.67 1.08
C ALA A 249 -2.20 24.22 2.45
N HIS A 250 -1.80 23.01 2.90
CA HIS A 250 -2.09 22.56 4.25
C HIS A 250 -1.39 23.47 5.28
N PRO A 251 -1.96 23.74 6.48
CA PRO A 251 -1.33 24.57 7.52
C PRO A 251 0.10 24.14 7.93
N GLN A 252 0.44 22.88 7.76
CA GLN A 252 1.79 22.35 8.01
C GLN A 252 2.73 22.46 6.79
N SER A 253 2.28 23.02 5.67
CA SER A 253 3.16 23.35 4.54
C SER A 253 4.19 24.39 4.96
N ASN A 254 5.43 24.21 4.48
CA ASN A 254 6.53 25.15 4.69
C ASN A 254 7.27 25.38 3.37
N ASN A 255 8.35 26.21 3.39
CA ASN A 255 9.12 26.51 2.20
C ASN A 255 9.75 25.30 1.54
N ASP A 256 10.04 24.24 2.31
CA ASP A 256 10.71 23.03 1.83
C ASP A 256 9.70 21.95 1.35
N LYS A 257 8.48 21.96 1.93
CA LYS A 257 7.47 20.95 1.64
C LYS A 257 6.08 21.56 1.52
N TYR A 258 5.57 21.59 0.28
CA TYR A 258 4.17 21.91 0.00
C TYR A 258 3.33 20.63 0.15
N ILE A 259 2.31 20.68 1.00
CA ILE A 259 1.35 19.61 1.21
C ILE A 259 -0.01 20.10 0.68
N PRO A 260 -0.59 19.49 -0.36
CA PRO A 260 -1.93 19.83 -0.82
C PRO A 260 -2.97 19.54 0.28
N HIS A 261 -3.92 20.45 0.44
CA HIS A 261 -5.10 20.27 1.29
C HIS A 261 -6.36 20.46 0.48
N ILE A 262 -7.20 19.44 0.46
CA ILE A 262 -8.41 19.37 -0.35
C ILE A 262 -9.60 19.74 0.52
N THR A 263 -10.32 20.78 0.11
CA THR A 263 -11.58 21.19 0.74
C THR A 263 -12.72 20.93 -0.22
N TYR A 264 -13.62 20.00 0.16
CA TYR A 264 -14.77 19.62 -0.66
C TYR A 264 -15.93 20.60 -0.48
N PHE A 265 -16.66 20.87 -1.55
CA PHE A 265 -17.88 21.66 -1.52
C PHE A 265 -19.10 20.76 -1.52
N TYR A 266 -20.06 21.10 -0.65
CA TYR A 266 -21.37 20.49 -0.63
C TYR A 266 -22.32 21.31 -1.52
N GLY A 267 -22.91 20.68 -2.47
CA GLY A 267 -23.87 21.32 -3.39
C GLY A 267 -23.75 20.70 -4.77
N TYR A 268 -24.32 19.50 -4.93
CA TYR A 268 -24.47 18.91 -6.25
C TYR A 268 -25.45 19.77 -7.06
N GLN A 269 -24.94 20.54 -8.01
CA GLN A 269 -25.70 20.75 -9.22
C GLN A 269 -25.58 19.44 -10.00
N THR A 270 -26.66 18.69 -10.09
CA THR A 270 -26.81 17.55 -11.00
C THR A 270 -26.63 18.09 -12.42
N GLN A 271 -25.38 18.11 -12.90
CA GLN A 271 -25.17 18.06 -14.34
C GLN A 271 -25.51 16.62 -14.73
N GLU A 272 -26.63 16.46 -15.43
CA GLU A 272 -26.98 15.23 -16.10
C GLU A 272 -25.81 14.85 -17.01
N TYR A 273 -25.01 13.88 -16.57
CA TYR A 273 -24.06 13.23 -17.44
C TYR A 273 -24.86 12.39 -18.44
N HIS A 274 -25.17 12.95 -19.58
CA HIS A 274 -25.49 12.15 -20.75
C HIS A 274 -24.21 11.37 -21.12
N ARG A 275 -24.16 10.13 -20.69
CA ARG A 275 -23.26 9.13 -21.29
C ARG A 275 -24.03 8.52 -22.46
N ASP A 276 -23.73 8.99 -23.65
CA ASP A 276 -24.05 8.29 -24.89
C ASP A 276 -23.11 7.09 -25.08
#